data_2d374ddebc5d60d021dbaba20bb7318c
#
_entry.id   2d374ddebc5d60d021dbaba20bb7318c
#
_cell.length_a   1.000
_cell.length_b   1.000
_cell.length_c   1.000
_cell.angle_alpha   90.00
_cell.angle_beta   90.00
_cell.angle_gamma   90.00
#
_symmetry.space_group_name_H-M   'P 1'
#
loop_
_entity.id
_entity.type
_entity.pdbx_description
1 polymer ?
#
loop_
_entity_poly.entity_id
_entity_poly.type
_entity_poly.pdbx_seq_one_letter_code
_entity_poly.pdbx_strand_id
1 'polypeptide(L)'
;MKELLYTALDVACIIDMEGLSVQEAVLLAQRMHAEDKSFLAMEYRQNYRKWLRDILYWSDYMQDKIALDAEFPSVQAVSDGTMDVSALMRDDFNLDLFFKRLRVQILYFGEQDYARMKLRTLMAKYGYQRRSKDFVRFLKIRFVFYHIQTALRGNEICDVETMDSLDDMITFRVV
;
A
#
# COMPACT_ATOMS: atom_id res chain seq x y z
N MET A 1 8.49 12.69 -4.28
CA MET A 1 8.16 12.69 -2.83
C MET A 1 6.67 12.88 -2.53
N LYS A 2 5.90 13.63 -3.34
CA LYS A 2 4.44 13.75 -3.12
C LYS A 2 3.71 12.40 -3.20
N GLU A 3 4.14 11.53 -4.07
CA GLU A 3 3.56 10.20 -4.33
C GLU A 3 3.67 9.25 -3.13
N LEU A 4 4.68 9.45 -2.26
CA LEU A 4 4.86 8.63 -1.07
C LEU A 4 3.90 9.02 0.07
N LEU A 5 3.35 10.24 0.07
CA LEU A 5 2.42 10.68 1.09
C LEU A 5 1.06 10.00 0.93
N TYR A 6 0.40 9.73 2.06
CA TYR A 6 -0.96 9.22 2.04
C TYR A 6 -1.95 10.27 1.54
N THR A 7 -2.70 9.91 0.52
CA THR A 7 -3.90 10.63 0.09
C THR A 7 -5.15 9.99 0.67
N ALA A 8 -6.27 10.69 0.61
CA ALA A 8 -7.56 10.11 1.01
C ALA A 8 -7.94 8.90 0.15
N LEU A 9 -7.59 8.92 -1.15
CA LEU A 9 -7.80 7.81 -2.06
C LEU A 9 -6.97 6.57 -1.66
N ASP A 10 -5.70 6.74 -1.29
CA ASP A 10 -4.87 5.62 -0.82
C ASP A 10 -5.50 4.92 0.39
N VAL A 11 -5.98 5.71 1.36
CA VAL A 11 -6.60 5.16 2.57
C VAL A 11 -7.93 4.50 2.26
N ALA A 12 -8.74 5.07 1.36
CA ALA A 12 -9.97 4.43 0.90
C ALA A 12 -9.68 3.08 0.20
N CYS A 13 -8.65 3.01 -0.65
CA CYS A 13 -8.19 1.73 -1.23
C CYS A 13 -7.79 0.71 -0.16
N ILE A 14 -7.07 1.15 0.88
CA ILE A 14 -6.68 0.27 1.99
C ILE A 14 -7.91 -0.23 2.75
N ILE A 15 -8.87 0.65 3.03
CA ILE A 15 -10.14 0.30 3.69
C ILE A 15 -10.89 -0.78 2.90
N ASP A 16 -11.01 -0.60 1.58
CA ASP A 16 -11.64 -1.57 0.69
C ASP A 16 -10.90 -2.91 0.67
N MET A 17 -9.56 -2.88 0.54
CA MET A 17 -8.71 -4.08 0.52
C MET A 17 -8.74 -4.87 1.82
N GLU A 18 -8.92 -4.20 2.97
CA GLU A 18 -9.01 -4.82 4.30
C GLU A 18 -10.46 -5.16 4.69
N GLY A 19 -11.45 -4.76 3.90
CA GLY A 19 -12.86 -5.00 4.19
C GLY A 19 -13.36 -4.31 5.44
N LEU A 20 -12.85 -3.10 5.74
CA LEU A 20 -13.18 -2.39 6.97
C LEU A 20 -14.60 -1.81 6.92
N SER A 21 -15.30 -1.90 8.03
CA SER A 21 -16.55 -1.19 8.24
C SER A 21 -16.35 0.34 8.30
N VAL A 22 -17.42 1.09 8.13
CA VAL A 22 -17.39 2.56 8.23
C VAL A 22 -16.86 3.03 9.58
N GLN A 23 -17.18 2.32 10.67
CA GLN A 23 -16.69 2.66 12.01
C GLN A 23 -15.17 2.46 12.12
N GLU A 24 -14.66 1.34 11.60
CA GLU A 24 -13.21 1.06 11.57
C GLU A 24 -12.47 2.04 10.66
N ALA A 25 -13.06 2.43 9.53
CA ALA A 25 -12.51 3.45 8.64
C ALA A 25 -12.38 4.81 9.32
N VAL A 26 -13.39 5.23 10.09
CA VAL A 26 -13.34 6.47 10.87
C VAL A 26 -12.27 6.42 11.95
N LEU A 27 -12.14 5.30 12.66
CA LEU A 27 -11.10 5.11 13.68
C LEU A 27 -9.70 5.12 13.06
N LEU A 28 -9.51 4.45 11.93
CA LEU A 28 -8.25 4.48 11.18
C LEU A 28 -7.89 5.91 10.77
N ALA A 29 -8.82 6.63 10.14
CA ALA A 29 -8.60 8.01 9.70
C ALA A 29 -8.22 8.93 10.87
N GLN A 30 -8.87 8.74 12.03
CA GLN A 30 -8.57 9.49 13.25
C GLN A 30 -7.17 9.20 13.78
N ARG A 31 -6.80 7.93 13.90
CA ARG A 31 -5.49 7.51 14.37
C ARG A 31 -4.37 7.97 13.44
N MET A 32 -4.50 7.77 12.13
CA MET A 32 -3.52 8.25 11.16
C MET A 32 -3.33 9.77 11.22
N HIS A 33 -4.42 10.53 11.39
CA HIS A 33 -4.32 11.99 11.50
C HIS A 33 -3.68 12.44 12.82
N ALA A 34 -3.82 11.69 13.89
CA ALA A 34 -3.22 11.99 15.19
C ALA A 34 -1.74 11.58 15.27
N GLU A 35 -1.42 10.36 14.81
CA GLU A 35 -0.14 9.71 15.03
C GLU A 35 0.81 9.84 13.83
N ASP A 36 0.30 9.82 12.60
CA ASP A 36 1.06 9.77 11.34
C ASP A 36 0.92 11.04 10.48
N LYS A 37 0.63 12.15 11.08
CA LYS A 37 0.33 13.42 10.41
C LYS A 37 1.39 13.86 9.38
N SER A 38 2.66 13.56 9.64
CA SER A 38 3.78 13.88 8.75
C SER A 38 3.75 13.08 7.44
N PHE A 39 3.13 11.92 7.43
CA PHE A 39 2.98 11.06 6.26
C PHE A 39 1.76 11.42 5.41
N LEU A 40 0.85 12.27 5.88
CA LEU A 40 -0.32 12.70 5.12
C LEU A 40 0.05 13.74 4.06
N ALA A 41 -0.67 13.74 2.95
CA ALA A 41 -0.58 14.81 1.97
C ALA A 41 -0.85 16.17 2.62
N MET A 42 -0.14 17.20 2.16
CA MET A 42 -0.05 18.51 2.82
C MET A 42 -1.41 19.12 3.15
N GLU A 43 -2.36 18.97 2.25
CA GLU A 43 -3.74 19.48 2.36
C GLU A 43 -4.54 18.88 3.51
N TYR A 44 -4.15 17.71 4.04
CA TYR A 44 -4.85 17.02 5.11
C TYR A 44 -4.23 17.24 6.49
N ARG A 45 -2.96 17.64 6.56
CA ARG A 45 -2.21 17.73 7.82
C ARG A 45 -2.87 18.63 8.87
N GLN A 46 -3.52 19.69 8.45
CA GLN A 46 -4.17 20.66 9.35
C GLN A 46 -5.69 20.59 9.30
N ASN A 47 -6.26 19.70 8.48
CA ASN A 47 -7.70 19.66 8.25
C ASN A 47 -8.25 18.23 8.35
N TYR A 48 -8.46 17.78 9.60
CA TYR A 48 -9.04 16.46 9.88
C TYR A 48 -10.42 16.28 9.24
N ARG A 49 -11.28 17.33 9.24
CA ARG A 49 -12.61 17.22 8.64
C ARG A 49 -12.56 16.95 7.14
N LYS A 50 -11.64 17.62 6.43
CA LYS A 50 -11.40 17.37 5.01
C LYS A 50 -10.86 15.95 4.80
N TRP A 51 -9.87 15.54 5.62
CA TRP A 51 -9.30 14.21 5.58
C TRP A 51 -10.35 13.11 5.68
N LEU A 52 -11.16 13.14 6.73
CA LEU A 52 -12.21 12.13 6.95
C LEU A 52 -13.28 12.16 5.86
N ARG A 53 -13.76 13.35 5.47
CA ARG A 53 -14.77 13.51 4.42
C ARG A 53 -14.31 12.92 3.09
N ASP A 54 -13.07 13.21 2.69
CA ASP A 54 -12.55 12.77 1.41
C ASP A 54 -12.27 11.24 1.41
N ILE A 55 -11.86 10.65 2.55
CA ILE A 55 -11.76 9.19 2.70
C ILE A 55 -13.11 8.53 2.53
N LEU A 56 -14.14 9.00 3.24
CA LEU A 56 -15.48 8.42 3.16
C LEU A 56 -16.07 8.57 1.75
N TYR A 57 -15.87 9.70 1.10
CA TYR A 57 -16.28 9.91 -0.29
C TYR A 57 -15.67 8.86 -1.24
N TRP A 58 -14.35 8.64 -1.16
CA TRP A 58 -13.69 7.64 -2.01
C TRP A 58 -14.06 6.21 -1.64
N SER A 59 -14.32 5.94 -0.35
CA SER A 59 -14.79 4.61 0.08
C SER A 59 -16.17 4.30 -0.48
N ASP A 60 -17.10 5.25 -0.44
CA ASP A 60 -18.42 5.10 -1.03
C ASP A 60 -18.34 4.91 -2.55
N TYR A 61 -17.52 5.71 -3.23
CA TYR A 61 -17.27 5.57 -4.67
C TYR A 61 -16.76 4.18 -5.06
N MET A 62 -15.88 3.57 -4.25
CA MET A 62 -15.36 2.23 -4.51
C MET A 62 -16.40 1.14 -4.29
N GLN A 63 -17.30 1.30 -3.31
CA GLN A 63 -18.38 0.34 -3.07
C GLN A 63 -19.37 0.32 -4.25
N ASP A 64 -19.61 1.46 -4.89
CA ASP A 64 -20.46 1.57 -6.06
C ASP A 64 -19.77 1.18 -7.38
N LYS A 65 -18.50 0.83 -7.34
CA LYS A 65 -17.67 0.50 -8.51
C LYS A 65 -18.27 -0.60 -9.38
N ILE A 66 -18.90 -1.62 -8.79
CA ILE A 66 -19.54 -2.71 -9.53
C ILE A 66 -20.69 -2.18 -10.39
N ALA A 67 -21.46 -1.23 -9.90
CA ALA A 67 -22.56 -0.60 -10.65
C ALA A 67 -22.02 0.26 -11.79
N LEU A 68 -20.94 1.01 -11.56
CA LEU A 68 -20.28 1.82 -12.58
C LEU A 68 -19.61 0.96 -13.66
N ASP A 69 -18.99 -0.16 -13.28
CA ASP A 69 -18.38 -1.10 -14.21
C ASP A 69 -19.42 -1.70 -15.18
N ALA A 70 -20.68 -1.89 -14.73
CA ALA A 70 -21.75 -2.38 -15.57
C ALA A 70 -22.25 -1.36 -16.61
N GLU A 71 -22.10 -0.06 -16.34
CA GLU A 71 -22.53 1.02 -17.24
C GLU A 71 -21.46 1.41 -18.26
N PHE A 72 -20.17 1.10 -18.03
CA PHE A 72 -19.07 1.49 -18.90
C PHE A 72 -18.39 0.29 -19.58
N PRO A 73 -18.66 0.03 -20.87
CA PRO A 73 -18.11 -1.13 -21.59
C PRO A 73 -16.57 -1.20 -21.59
N SER A 74 -15.88 -0.07 -21.50
CA SER A 74 -14.41 -0.03 -21.43
C SER A 74 -13.88 -0.61 -20.10
N VAL A 75 -14.61 -0.40 -19.02
CA VAL A 75 -14.26 -0.96 -17.70
C VAL A 75 -14.59 -2.44 -17.67
N GLN A 76 -15.70 -2.84 -18.28
CA GLN A 76 -16.07 -4.25 -18.44
C GLN A 76 -15.01 -5.01 -19.26
N ALA A 77 -14.46 -4.41 -20.32
CA ALA A 77 -13.39 -5.02 -21.13
C ALA A 77 -12.12 -5.30 -20.30
N VAL A 78 -11.81 -4.47 -19.32
CA VAL A 78 -10.71 -4.71 -18.36
C VAL A 78 -11.07 -5.85 -17.42
N SER A 79 -12.31 -5.87 -16.90
CA SER A 79 -12.82 -6.91 -16.01
C SER A 79 -12.88 -8.28 -16.69
N ASP A 80 -13.27 -8.31 -17.96
CA ASP A 80 -13.39 -9.54 -18.76
C ASP A 80 -12.03 -10.05 -19.30
N GLY A 81 -10.93 -9.36 -19.00
CA GLY A 81 -9.59 -9.74 -19.46
C GLY A 81 -9.35 -9.57 -20.95
N THR A 82 -10.22 -8.84 -21.65
CA THR A 82 -10.06 -8.53 -23.08
C THR A 82 -9.07 -7.40 -23.32
N MET A 83 -8.69 -6.67 -22.29
CA MET A 83 -7.69 -5.61 -22.30
C MET A 83 -6.43 -6.08 -21.57
N ASP A 84 -5.26 -5.85 -22.16
CA ASP A 84 -3.98 -6.13 -21.51
C ASP A 84 -3.74 -5.14 -20.37
N VAL A 85 -3.95 -5.60 -19.14
CA VAL A 85 -3.71 -4.84 -17.92
C VAL A 85 -2.31 -5.04 -17.34
N SER A 86 -1.45 -5.80 -18.03
CA SER A 86 -0.11 -6.12 -17.53
C SER A 86 0.74 -4.88 -17.28
N ALA A 87 0.55 -3.83 -18.08
CA ALA A 87 1.19 -2.54 -17.89
C ALA A 87 0.73 -1.83 -16.61
N LEU A 88 -0.56 -1.90 -16.30
CA LEU A 88 -1.14 -1.34 -15.06
C LEU A 88 -0.66 -2.10 -13.82
N MET A 89 -0.45 -3.41 -13.94
CA MET A 89 0.07 -4.25 -12.84
C MET A 89 1.54 -3.98 -12.52
N ARG A 90 2.27 -3.32 -13.43
CA ARG A 90 3.66 -2.87 -13.24
C ARG A 90 3.76 -1.42 -12.81
N ASP A 91 2.64 -0.75 -12.59
CA ASP A 91 2.61 0.64 -12.19
C ASP A 91 3.27 0.81 -10.82
N ASP A 92 4.13 1.80 -10.70
CA ASP A 92 4.75 2.22 -9.43
C ASP A 92 3.70 2.55 -8.37
N PHE A 93 2.51 2.99 -8.78
CA PHE A 93 1.37 3.25 -7.91
C PHE A 93 0.95 2.00 -7.11
N ASN A 94 0.88 0.84 -7.75
CA ASN A 94 0.48 -0.40 -7.07
C ASN A 94 1.50 -0.82 -6.01
N LEU A 95 2.79 -0.64 -6.27
CA LEU A 95 3.84 -0.94 -5.31
C LEU A 95 3.91 0.11 -4.20
N ASP A 96 3.62 1.38 -4.48
CA ASP A 96 3.48 2.42 -3.47
C ASP A 96 2.31 2.14 -2.53
N LEU A 97 1.17 1.77 -3.10
CA LEU A 97 0.00 1.38 -2.32
C LEU A 97 0.28 0.14 -1.44
N PHE A 98 1.07 -0.81 -1.94
CA PHE A 98 1.52 -1.95 -1.15
C PHE A 98 2.25 -1.51 0.13
N PHE A 99 3.24 -0.60 0.02
CA PHE A 99 4.00 -0.14 1.18
C PHE A 99 3.16 0.72 2.13
N LYS A 100 2.26 1.53 1.61
CA LYS A 100 1.29 2.28 2.39
C LYS A 100 0.40 1.34 3.20
N ARG A 101 -0.16 0.32 2.54
CA ARG A 101 -0.97 -0.72 3.17
C ARG A 101 -0.18 -1.51 4.21
N LEU A 102 1.04 -1.97 3.86
CA LEU A 102 1.92 -2.73 4.75
C LEU A 102 2.18 -1.98 6.06
N ARG A 103 2.52 -0.68 5.98
CA ARG A 103 2.73 0.15 7.16
C ARG A 103 1.45 0.27 8.00
N VAL A 104 0.32 0.54 7.36
CA VAL A 104 -0.98 0.65 8.03
C VAL A 104 -1.37 -0.67 8.71
N GLN A 105 -1.16 -1.81 8.06
CA GLN A 105 -1.39 -3.12 8.66
C GLN A 105 -0.56 -3.34 9.92
N ILE A 106 0.74 -3.05 9.87
CA ILE A 106 1.64 -3.22 11.01
C ILE A 106 1.24 -2.32 12.18
N LEU A 107 0.86 -1.06 11.92
CA LEU A 107 0.60 -0.08 12.98
C LEU A 107 -0.83 -0.13 13.54
N TYR A 108 -1.82 -0.50 12.72
CA TYR A 108 -3.22 -0.25 13.07
C TYR A 108 -4.11 -1.48 13.10
N PHE A 109 -3.78 -2.55 12.36
CA PHE A 109 -4.64 -3.72 12.24
C PHE A 109 -3.98 -5.03 12.64
N GLY A 110 -2.65 -5.09 12.64
CA GLY A 110 -1.92 -6.33 12.87
C GLY A 110 -2.09 -6.83 14.30
N GLU A 111 -2.32 -8.13 14.46
CA GLU A 111 -2.13 -8.81 15.75
C GLU A 111 -0.65 -8.83 16.14
N GLN A 112 0.24 -8.56 15.18
CA GLN A 112 1.69 -8.56 15.32
C GLN A 112 2.26 -7.25 14.83
N ASP A 113 3.33 -6.79 15.45
CA ASP A 113 4.10 -5.59 15.10
C ASP A 113 5.00 -5.77 13.86
N TYR A 114 4.72 -6.79 13.06
CA TYR A 114 5.47 -7.11 11.85
C TYR A 114 4.60 -7.78 10.78
N ALA A 115 5.08 -7.70 9.54
CA ALA A 115 4.58 -8.52 8.43
C ALA A 115 5.72 -9.32 7.80
N ARG A 116 5.40 -10.41 7.11
CA ARG A 116 6.39 -11.28 6.46
C ARG A 116 6.02 -11.56 5.02
N MET A 117 7.02 -11.51 4.13
CA MET A 117 6.85 -11.87 2.73
C MET A 117 8.20 -12.27 2.13
N LYS A 118 8.18 -13.17 1.14
CA LYS A 118 9.35 -13.44 0.30
C LYS A 118 9.53 -12.34 -0.74
N LEU A 119 10.79 -11.96 -1.01
CA LEU A 119 11.05 -10.97 -2.06
C LEU A 119 10.55 -11.45 -3.43
N ARG A 120 10.70 -12.75 -3.73
CA ARG A 120 10.14 -13.35 -4.95
C ARG A 120 8.63 -13.14 -5.07
N THR A 121 7.88 -13.29 -3.97
CA THR A 121 6.42 -13.09 -3.97
C THR A 121 6.07 -11.63 -4.25
N LEU A 122 6.79 -10.69 -3.63
CA LEU A 122 6.60 -9.26 -3.87
C LEU A 122 6.90 -8.92 -5.35
N MET A 123 8.01 -9.41 -5.87
CA MET A 123 8.40 -9.19 -7.27
C MET A 123 7.35 -9.75 -8.24
N ALA A 124 6.93 -11.00 -8.04
CA ALA A 124 5.94 -11.65 -8.91
C ALA A 124 4.61 -10.92 -8.91
N LYS A 125 4.16 -10.47 -7.74
CA LYS A 125 2.88 -9.75 -7.58
C LYS A 125 2.84 -8.46 -8.42
N TYR A 126 3.96 -7.76 -8.55
CA TYR A 126 4.06 -6.50 -9.29
C TYR A 126 4.77 -6.62 -10.64
N GLY A 127 4.91 -7.85 -11.18
CA GLY A 127 5.41 -8.11 -12.51
C GLY A 127 6.93 -7.96 -12.69
N TYR A 128 7.69 -7.87 -11.62
CA TYR A 128 9.15 -7.82 -11.69
C TYR A 128 9.74 -9.23 -11.85
N GLN A 129 10.47 -9.45 -12.92
CA GLN A 129 11.07 -10.76 -13.23
C GLN A 129 12.46 -10.94 -12.59
N ARG A 130 13.14 -9.85 -12.28
CA ARG A 130 14.50 -9.86 -11.73
C ARG A 130 14.72 -8.75 -10.71
N ARG A 131 15.63 -8.96 -9.78
CA ARG A 131 16.10 -7.96 -8.83
C ARG A 131 17.04 -6.96 -9.54
N SER A 132 16.48 -6.01 -10.27
CA SER A 132 17.24 -4.94 -10.93
C SER A 132 17.69 -3.89 -9.92
N LYS A 133 18.73 -3.12 -10.27
CA LYS A 133 19.21 -1.99 -9.45
C LYS A 133 18.11 -0.95 -9.22
N ASP A 134 17.31 -0.66 -10.23
CA ASP A 134 16.20 0.31 -10.12
C ASP A 134 15.12 -0.19 -9.17
N PHE A 135 14.75 -1.47 -9.25
CA PHE A 135 13.80 -2.07 -8.32
C PHE A 135 14.31 -2.02 -6.87
N VAL A 136 15.57 -2.40 -6.63
CA VAL A 136 16.19 -2.32 -5.30
C VAL A 136 16.20 -0.89 -4.78
N ARG A 137 16.59 0.08 -5.61
CA ARG A 137 16.57 1.50 -5.27
C ARG A 137 15.16 1.97 -4.91
N PHE A 138 14.17 1.53 -5.68
CA PHE A 138 12.77 1.81 -5.43
C PHE A 138 12.33 1.30 -4.04
N LEU A 139 12.67 0.05 -3.69
CA LEU A 139 12.37 -0.53 -2.39
C LEU A 139 13.05 0.24 -1.25
N LYS A 140 14.36 0.50 -1.36
CA LYS A 140 15.13 1.19 -0.33
C LYS A 140 14.59 2.59 -0.01
N ILE A 141 14.15 3.34 -1.03
CA ILE A 141 13.52 4.65 -0.82
C ILE A 141 12.25 4.51 0.04
N ARG A 142 11.41 3.50 -0.22
CA ARG A 142 10.17 3.28 0.52
C ARG A 142 10.43 2.77 1.93
N PHE A 143 11.39 1.89 2.12
CA PHE A 143 11.80 1.45 3.46
C PHE A 143 12.21 2.63 4.32
N VAL A 144 13.06 3.52 3.79
CA VAL A 144 13.49 4.71 4.50
C VAL A 144 12.33 5.65 4.77
N PHE A 145 11.51 5.95 3.75
CA PHE A 145 10.41 6.90 3.88
C PHE A 145 9.35 6.42 4.87
N TYR A 146 8.95 5.15 4.82
CA TYR A 146 7.93 4.59 5.69
C TYR A 146 8.47 4.06 7.01
N HIS A 147 9.73 4.29 7.32
CA HIS A 147 10.42 3.78 8.51
C HIS A 147 10.30 2.25 8.65
N ILE A 148 10.42 1.53 7.54
CA ILE A 148 10.35 0.07 7.51
C ILE A 148 11.75 -0.49 7.62
N GLN A 149 11.98 -1.27 8.67
CA GLN A 149 13.17 -2.10 8.84
C GLN A 149 12.89 -3.50 8.29
N THR A 150 13.88 -4.07 7.60
CA THR A 150 13.83 -5.43 7.07
C THR A 150 14.78 -6.34 7.81
N ALA A 151 14.33 -7.55 8.17
CA ALA A 151 15.13 -8.56 8.82
C ALA A 151 14.87 -9.96 8.25
N LEU A 152 15.88 -10.82 8.29
CA LEU A 152 15.76 -12.25 8.05
C LEU A 152 15.41 -13.01 9.33
N ARG A 153 15.34 -14.33 9.24
CA ARG A 153 15.12 -15.21 10.38
C ARG A 153 16.19 -14.98 11.45
N GLY A 154 15.75 -14.78 12.71
CA GLY A 154 16.66 -14.52 13.84
C GLY A 154 16.98 -13.03 14.05
N ASN A 155 16.22 -12.12 13.45
CA ASN A 155 16.41 -10.66 13.52
C ASN A 155 17.71 -10.14 12.88
N GLU A 156 18.34 -10.93 12.02
CA GLU A 156 19.47 -10.48 11.21
C GLU A 156 18.99 -9.40 10.23
N ILE A 157 19.67 -8.25 10.19
CA ILE A 157 19.33 -7.15 9.28
C ILE A 157 19.40 -7.65 7.84
N CYS A 158 18.33 -7.48 7.09
CA CYS A 158 18.23 -7.87 5.69
C CYS A 158 18.46 -6.67 4.78
N ASP A 159 19.50 -6.73 3.95
CA ASP A 159 19.60 -5.84 2.80
C ASP A 159 19.07 -6.56 1.55
N VAL A 160 17.97 -6.06 1.01
CA VAL A 160 17.31 -6.60 -0.20
C VAL A 160 18.24 -6.58 -1.44
N GLU A 161 19.33 -5.82 -1.41
CA GLU A 161 20.32 -5.77 -2.49
C GLU A 161 21.27 -6.98 -2.43
N THR A 162 21.70 -7.35 -1.24
CA THR A 162 22.76 -8.35 -1.03
C THR A 162 22.27 -9.71 -0.55
N MET A 163 20.97 -9.83 -0.21
CA MET A 163 20.42 -11.12 0.24
C MET A 163 20.66 -12.23 -0.78
N ASP A 164 21.05 -13.40 -0.29
CA ASP A 164 21.48 -14.54 -1.13
C ASP A 164 20.31 -15.17 -1.89
N SER A 165 19.17 -15.32 -1.24
CA SER A 165 17.98 -15.98 -1.81
C SER A 165 16.77 -15.07 -1.84
N LEU A 166 16.10 -14.99 -3.00
CA LEU A 166 14.81 -14.31 -3.16
C LEU A 166 13.65 -15.05 -2.45
N ASP A 167 13.88 -16.30 -2.08
CA ASP A 167 12.90 -17.16 -1.39
C ASP A 167 13.00 -17.08 0.13
N ASP A 168 13.98 -16.36 0.66
CA ASP A 168 14.07 -16.10 2.08
C ASP A 168 12.92 -15.21 2.54
N MET A 169 12.41 -15.51 3.74
CA MET A 169 11.32 -14.78 4.34
C MET A 169 11.84 -13.48 4.97
N ILE A 170 11.45 -12.36 4.38
CA ILE A 170 11.74 -11.04 4.93
C ILE A 170 10.67 -10.67 5.95
N THR A 171 11.10 -10.23 7.11
CA THR A 171 10.25 -9.63 8.14
C THR A 171 10.35 -8.11 8.04
N PHE A 172 9.21 -7.45 7.92
CA PHE A 172 9.06 -6.00 7.88
C PHE A 172 8.54 -5.50 9.22
N ARG A 173 9.21 -4.50 9.81
CA ARG A 173 8.75 -3.79 11.02
C ARG A 173 8.75 -2.30 10.76
N VAL A 174 7.85 -1.58 11.41
CA VAL A 174 7.88 -0.10 11.46
C VAL A 174 8.65 0.32 12.72
N VAL A 175 9.65 1.19 12.58
CA VAL A 175 10.55 1.65 13.64
C VAL A 175 10.47 3.16 13.83
#